data_198c5307767d7abec914276623101d4e
#
_entry.id   198c5307767d7abec914276623101d4e
#
_cell.length_a   1.000
_cell.length_b   1.000
_cell.length_c   1.000
_cell.angle_alpha   90.00
_cell.angle_beta   90.00
_cell.angle_gamma   90.00
#
_symmetry.space_group_name_H-M   'P 1'
#
loop_
_entity.id
_entity.type
_entity.pdbx_description
1 polymer ?
#
loop_
_entity_poly.entity_id
_entity_poly.type
_entity_poly.pdbx_seq_one_letter_code
_entity_poly.pdbx_strand_id
1 'polypeptide(L)'
;MKRMLCALLMLVAGPLGAVDFDYRLSALMIAKDVYAFIGKTEDFTTDNGGNIVNTAFIVAAQGVIVIDSGPSLRYGQQMRRAIAAVTTKPVVLVINTHHHPDHFLGNQAFADVPIAALAETRNGIAADGNAFAENLFRMSGDWMKG
;
A
#
# COMPACT_ATOMS: atom_id res chain seq x y z
N MET A 1 -38.32 1.85 -57.15
CA MET A 1 -37.01 1.55 -56.56
C MET A 1 -36.93 2.20 -55.17
N LYS A 2 -37.13 1.43 -54.10
CA LYS A 2 -37.09 1.90 -52.70
C LYS A 2 -35.65 1.71 -52.19
N ARG A 3 -34.97 2.84 -51.86
CA ARG A 3 -33.64 2.81 -51.25
C ARG A 3 -33.81 2.54 -49.73
N MET A 4 -33.37 1.36 -49.30
CA MET A 4 -33.27 1.00 -47.90
C MET A 4 -32.04 1.66 -47.31
N LEU A 5 -32.21 2.60 -46.37
CA LEU A 5 -31.16 3.25 -45.63
C LEU A 5 -30.82 2.37 -44.41
N CYS A 6 -29.69 1.65 -44.49
CA CYS A 6 -29.18 0.95 -43.31
C CYS A 6 -28.50 1.98 -42.37
N ALA A 7 -29.14 2.25 -41.24
CA ALA A 7 -28.50 3.02 -40.16
C ALA A 7 -27.52 2.08 -39.42
N LEU A 8 -26.23 2.39 -39.54
CA LEU A 8 -25.18 1.71 -38.78
C LEU A 8 -25.16 2.28 -37.36
N LEU A 9 -25.66 1.51 -36.38
CA LEU A 9 -25.57 1.87 -34.97
C LEU A 9 -24.11 1.66 -34.51
N MET A 10 -23.32 2.72 -34.38
CA MET A 10 -22.03 2.65 -33.70
C MET A 10 -22.26 2.55 -32.20
N LEU A 11 -22.01 1.37 -31.63
CA LEU A 11 -21.91 1.19 -30.19
C LEU A 11 -20.62 1.89 -29.72
N VAL A 12 -20.77 3.04 -29.09
CA VAL A 12 -19.65 3.71 -28.40
C VAL A 12 -19.47 2.96 -27.07
N ALA A 13 -18.50 2.05 -27.03
CA ALA A 13 -18.02 1.50 -25.75
C ALA A 13 -17.35 2.63 -24.97
N GLY A 14 -18.02 3.11 -23.93
CA GLY A 14 -17.41 4.04 -22.97
C GLY A 14 -16.20 3.36 -22.29
N PRO A 15 -15.19 4.12 -21.82
CA PRO A 15 -14.07 3.55 -21.11
C PRO A 15 -14.60 2.77 -19.89
N LEU A 16 -14.27 1.49 -19.80
CA LEU A 16 -14.43 0.73 -18.54
C LEU A 16 -13.63 1.52 -17.48
N GLY A 17 -14.34 2.10 -16.49
CA GLY A 17 -13.72 2.81 -15.40
C GLY A 17 -12.67 1.90 -14.76
N ALA A 18 -11.41 2.33 -14.77
CA ALA A 18 -10.35 1.64 -14.04
C ALA A 18 -10.76 1.60 -12.56
N VAL A 19 -10.72 0.41 -11.94
CA VAL A 19 -10.95 0.27 -10.51
C VAL A 19 -9.83 1.07 -9.82
N ASP A 20 -10.20 2.09 -9.06
CA ASP A 20 -9.25 2.91 -8.31
C ASP A 20 -8.89 2.19 -7.02
N PHE A 21 -7.70 1.57 -7.01
CA PHE A 21 -7.15 0.91 -5.82
C PHE A 21 -6.46 1.95 -4.93
N ASP A 22 -7.21 2.87 -4.37
CA ASP A 22 -6.71 3.93 -3.48
C ASP A 22 -7.04 3.61 -2.02
N TYR A 23 -5.99 3.44 -1.20
CA TYR A 23 -6.12 3.25 0.25
C TYR A 23 -6.54 4.51 1.00
N ARG A 24 -6.53 5.68 0.34
CA ARG A 24 -6.89 6.99 0.91
C ARG A 24 -6.15 7.28 2.21
N LEU A 25 -4.84 7.02 2.20
CA LEU A 25 -4.01 7.18 3.39
C LEU A 25 -3.98 8.64 3.84
N SER A 26 -4.46 8.90 5.05
CA SER A 26 -4.44 10.21 5.69
C SER A 26 -3.51 10.18 6.89
N ALA A 27 -2.46 11.00 6.87
CA ALA A 27 -1.50 11.08 7.97
C ALA A 27 -2.13 11.81 9.17
N LEU A 28 -2.42 11.06 10.24
CA LEU A 28 -2.91 11.61 11.51
C LEU A 28 -1.72 11.93 12.41
N MET A 29 -1.52 13.20 12.73
CA MET A 29 -0.50 13.59 13.72
C MET A 29 -0.93 13.16 15.11
N ILE A 30 -0.19 12.22 15.72
CA ILE A 30 -0.47 11.66 17.06
C ILE A 30 0.43 12.26 18.14
N ALA A 31 1.58 12.82 17.75
CA ALA A 31 2.47 13.60 18.59
C ALA A 31 3.29 14.55 17.69
N LYS A 32 4.06 15.46 18.30
CA LYS A 32 4.95 16.33 17.51
C LYS A 32 5.88 15.49 16.63
N ASP A 33 5.85 15.76 15.33
CA ASP A 33 6.66 15.07 14.31
C ASP A 33 6.40 13.56 14.19
N VAL A 34 5.32 13.02 14.80
CA VAL A 34 4.91 11.61 14.74
C VAL A 34 3.52 11.49 14.14
N TYR A 35 3.40 10.68 13.09
CA TYR A 35 2.18 10.51 12.32
C TYR A 35 1.83 9.03 12.19
N ALA A 36 0.54 8.72 12.20
CA ALA A 36 0.01 7.37 11.98
C ALA A 36 -0.96 7.33 10.79
N PHE A 37 -0.99 6.19 10.11
CA PHE A 37 -2.06 5.79 9.21
C PHE A 37 -2.84 4.69 9.91
N ILE A 38 -4.13 4.90 10.08
CA ILE A 38 -4.99 4.00 10.84
C ILE A 38 -5.69 3.05 9.86
N GLY A 39 -5.43 1.77 10.01
CA GLY A 39 -6.12 0.72 9.28
C GLY A 39 -7.52 0.43 9.82
N LYS A 40 -8.26 -0.42 9.11
CA LYS A 40 -9.58 -0.84 9.52
C LYS A 40 -9.50 -1.95 10.57
N THR A 41 -10.49 -2.00 11.47
CA THR A 41 -10.63 -3.10 12.44
C THR A 41 -11.51 -4.19 11.82
N GLU A 42 -10.97 -4.89 10.84
CA GLU A 42 -11.65 -5.90 10.01
C GLU A 42 -10.67 -7.03 9.69
N ASP A 43 -11.16 -8.11 9.09
CA ASP A 43 -10.32 -9.13 8.46
C ASP A 43 -9.84 -8.66 7.06
N PHE A 44 -8.90 -9.39 6.47
CA PHE A 44 -8.46 -9.14 5.09
C PHE A 44 -9.60 -9.39 4.10
N THR A 45 -9.89 -8.39 3.27
CA THR A 45 -10.94 -8.48 2.25
C THR A 45 -10.52 -7.78 0.95
N THR A 46 -11.25 -8.05 -0.13
CA THR A 46 -11.12 -7.30 -1.39
C THR A 46 -11.58 -5.85 -1.27
N ASP A 47 -12.39 -5.51 -0.27
CA ASP A 47 -12.90 -4.15 -0.10
C ASP A 47 -11.90 -3.25 0.62
N ASN A 48 -11.09 -3.80 1.55
CA ASN A 48 -10.08 -3.04 2.27
C ASN A 48 -8.65 -3.21 1.72
N GLY A 49 -8.45 -4.15 0.79
CA GLY A 49 -7.14 -4.39 0.19
C GLY A 49 -6.06 -4.78 1.18
N GLY A 50 -6.43 -5.35 2.32
CA GLY A 50 -5.51 -5.68 3.41
C GLY A 50 -5.12 -4.51 4.31
N ASN A 51 -5.74 -3.32 4.18
CA ASN A 51 -5.48 -2.16 5.03
C ASN A 51 -6.15 -2.31 6.41
N ILE A 52 -5.64 -3.25 7.19
CA ILE A 52 -6.06 -3.52 8.58
C ILE A 52 -4.95 -3.21 9.58
N VAL A 53 -3.82 -2.70 9.09
CA VAL A 53 -2.63 -2.38 9.87
C VAL A 53 -2.58 -0.92 10.25
N ASN A 54 -2.09 -0.61 11.44
CA ASN A 54 -1.65 0.74 11.78
C ASN A 54 -0.17 0.86 11.43
N THR A 55 0.15 1.75 10.49
CA THR A 55 1.53 2.10 10.17
C THR A 55 1.83 3.53 10.61
N ALA A 56 3.11 3.91 10.67
CA ALA A 56 3.46 5.23 11.16
C ALA A 56 4.72 5.78 10.47
N PHE A 57 4.98 7.08 10.66
CA PHE A 57 6.26 7.67 10.36
C PHE A 57 6.63 8.78 11.35
N ILE A 58 7.94 8.99 11.48
CA ILE A 58 8.54 9.99 12.36
C ILE A 58 9.38 10.93 11.50
N VAL A 59 9.12 12.24 11.59
CA VAL A 59 9.92 13.27 10.93
C VAL A 59 11.09 13.65 11.82
N ALA A 60 12.19 12.90 11.70
CA ALA A 60 13.42 13.14 12.46
C ALA A 60 14.27 14.28 11.86
N ALA A 61 15.36 14.65 12.53
CA ALA A 61 16.24 15.72 12.06
C ALA A 61 16.83 15.43 10.67
N GLN A 62 17.27 14.20 10.42
CA GLN A 62 18.00 13.80 9.20
C GLN A 62 17.09 13.24 8.10
N GLY A 63 15.82 12.97 8.35
CA GLY A 63 14.90 12.38 7.41
C GLY A 63 13.71 11.71 8.10
N VAL A 64 12.93 10.98 7.33
CA VAL A 64 11.74 10.28 7.80
C VAL A 64 12.09 8.82 8.10
N ILE A 65 11.66 8.35 9.27
CA ILE A 65 11.69 6.94 9.66
C ILE A 65 10.28 6.39 9.53
N VAL A 66 10.11 5.35 8.72
CA VAL A 66 8.83 4.65 8.53
C VAL A 66 8.76 3.46 9.48
N ILE A 67 7.62 3.26 10.11
CA ILE A 67 7.32 2.11 10.97
C ILE A 67 6.25 1.27 10.27
N ASP A 68 6.62 0.12 9.80
CA ASP A 68 5.86 -0.77 8.93
C ASP A 68 5.44 -0.12 7.61
N SER A 69 5.48 -0.88 6.54
CA SER A 69 5.30 -0.36 5.18
C SER A 69 3.94 -0.70 4.57
N GLY A 70 3.13 -1.47 5.27
CA GLY A 70 1.78 -1.85 4.85
C GLY A 70 1.70 -3.14 4.02
N PRO A 71 0.47 -3.50 3.58
CA PRO A 71 0.13 -4.80 3.00
C PRO A 71 0.61 -5.01 1.56
N SER A 72 1.01 -3.99 0.83
CA SER A 72 1.33 -4.13 -0.60
C SER A 72 2.30 -3.07 -1.12
N LEU A 73 2.93 -3.34 -2.27
CA LEU A 73 3.70 -2.32 -3.02
C LEU A 73 2.86 -1.04 -3.22
N ARG A 74 1.62 -1.19 -3.63
CA ARG A 74 0.68 -0.08 -3.85
C ARG A 74 0.45 0.75 -2.58
N TYR A 75 0.29 0.09 -1.43
CA TYR A 75 0.19 0.79 -0.14
C TYR A 75 1.45 1.59 0.16
N GLY A 76 2.62 0.97 0.06
CA GLY A 76 3.89 1.64 0.28
C GLY A 76 4.12 2.85 -0.63
N GLN A 77 3.74 2.75 -1.91
CA GLN A 77 3.79 3.87 -2.85
C GLN A 77 2.85 5.01 -2.46
N GLN A 78 1.64 4.69 -2.01
CA GLN A 78 0.68 5.69 -1.51
C GLN A 78 1.17 6.31 -0.20
N MET A 79 1.76 5.51 0.69
CA MET A 79 2.39 5.99 1.93
C MET A 79 3.50 7.00 1.65
N ARG A 80 4.39 6.73 0.67
CA ARG A 80 5.41 7.71 0.24
C ARG A 80 4.79 9.04 -0.19
N ARG A 81 3.71 9.00 -0.97
CA ARG A 81 3.00 10.23 -1.39
C ARG A 81 2.39 10.98 -0.21
N ALA A 82 1.78 10.26 0.73
CA ALA A 82 1.21 10.85 1.93
C ALA A 82 2.28 11.47 2.84
N ILE A 83 3.45 10.83 2.98
CA ILE A 83 4.61 11.39 3.68
C ILE A 83 5.09 12.68 2.98
N ALA A 84 5.22 12.68 1.65
CA ALA A 84 5.66 13.83 0.89
C ALA A 84 4.70 15.04 0.98
N ALA A 85 3.42 14.81 1.27
CA ALA A 85 2.45 15.86 1.55
C ALA A 85 2.66 16.51 2.94
N VAL A 86 3.34 15.83 3.86
CA VAL A 86 3.61 16.34 5.22
C VAL A 86 4.98 17.01 5.32
N THR A 87 6.00 16.45 4.64
CA THR A 87 7.38 16.93 4.74
C THR A 87 8.16 16.72 3.45
N THR A 88 9.09 17.62 3.17
CA THR A 88 10.04 17.48 2.05
C THR A 88 11.28 16.64 2.40
N LYS A 89 11.41 16.19 3.66
CA LYS A 89 12.54 15.36 4.08
C LYS A 89 12.46 13.97 3.44
N PRO A 90 13.59 13.39 3.00
CA PRO A 90 13.61 12.05 2.42
C PRO A 90 13.29 10.98 3.46
N VAL A 91 12.71 9.87 3.04
CA VAL A 91 12.68 8.64 3.86
C VAL A 91 14.10 8.10 3.91
N VAL A 92 14.59 7.81 5.11
CA VAL A 92 15.97 7.34 5.36
C VAL A 92 16.04 5.95 5.98
N LEU A 93 14.92 5.46 6.51
CA LEU A 93 14.85 4.14 7.18
C LEU A 93 13.41 3.63 7.18
N VAL A 94 13.24 2.33 6.97
CA VAL A 94 12.02 1.59 7.30
C VAL A 94 12.34 0.63 8.45
N ILE A 95 11.46 0.52 9.43
CA ILE A 95 11.55 -0.45 10.52
C ILE A 95 10.33 -1.35 10.46
N ASN A 96 10.54 -2.67 10.28
CA ASN A 96 9.46 -3.63 10.41
C ASN A 96 9.37 -4.15 11.85
N THR A 97 8.20 -4.03 12.45
CA THR A 97 7.93 -4.44 13.83
C THR A 97 7.89 -5.97 13.96
N HIS A 98 7.27 -6.65 13.00
CA HIS A 98 7.19 -8.11 12.95
C HIS A 98 6.94 -8.60 11.51
N HIS A 99 6.79 -9.93 11.32
CA HIS A 99 6.79 -10.57 10.00
C HIS A 99 5.38 -10.86 9.42
N HIS A 100 4.30 -10.26 9.94
CA HIS A 100 2.99 -10.40 9.32
C HIS A 100 2.91 -9.60 8.02
N PRO A 101 2.22 -10.10 6.98
CA PRO A 101 2.30 -9.57 5.62
C PRO A 101 1.82 -8.13 5.48
N ASP A 102 0.82 -7.73 6.26
CA ASP A 102 0.27 -6.39 6.29
C ASP A 102 1.25 -5.33 6.85
N HIS A 103 2.37 -5.75 7.44
CA HIS A 103 3.40 -4.87 7.99
C HIS A 103 4.59 -4.66 7.07
N PHE A 104 4.93 -5.62 6.19
CA PHE A 104 6.18 -5.58 5.43
C PHE A 104 6.06 -5.70 3.90
N LEU A 105 4.93 -6.13 3.35
CA LEU A 105 4.82 -6.32 1.89
C LEU A 105 4.97 -5.01 1.10
N GLY A 106 4.72 -3.87 1.73
CA GLY A 106 5.02 -2.56 1.18
C GLY A 106 6.51 -2.18 1.11
N ASN A 107 7.42 -2.99 1.70
CA ASN A 107 8.87 -2.77 1.66
C ASN A 107 9.41 -2.56 0.24
N GLN A 108 8.78 -3.17 -0.76
CA GLN A 108 9.12 -3.03 -2.17
C GLN A 108 9.08 -1.56 -2.63
N ALA A 109 8.19 -0.73 -2.06
CA ALA A 109 8.12 0.69 -2.35
C ALA A 109 9.30 1.48 -1.75
N PHE A 110 10.09 0.88 -0.87
CA PHE A 110 11.20 1.48 -0.14
C PHE A 110 12.53 0.77 -0.41
N ALA A 111 12.66 0.11 -1.58
CA ALA A 111 13.88 -0.62 -1.95
C ALA A 111 15.13 0.26 -2.07
N ASP A 112 14.96 1.58 -2.11
CA ASP A 112 16.02 2.59 -2.19
C ASP A 112 16.56 3.03 -0.82
N VAL A 113 16.01 2.52 0.30
CA VAL A 113 16.44 2.89 1.64
C VAL A 113 16.68 1.64 2.50
N PRO A 114 17.51 1.74 3.58
CA PRO A 114 17.70 0.64 4.51
C PRO A 114 16.39 0.21 5.18
N ILE A 115 16.23 -1.11 5.35
CA ILE A 115 15.11 -1.70 6.09
C ILE A 115 15.69 -2.45 7.28
N ALA A 116 15.26 -2.09 8.49
CA ALA A 116 15.67 -2.69 9.74
C ALA A 116 14.54 -3.54 10.33
N ALA A 117 14.92 -4.63 10.96
CA ALA A 117 14.03 -5.49 11.74
C ALA A 117 14.84 -6.29 12.77
N LEU A 118 14.19 -6.84 13.79
CA LEU A 118 14.82 -7.82 14.65
C LEU A 118 15.19 -9.07 13.85
N ALA A 119 16.16 -9.86 14.33
CA ALA A 119 16.64 -11.04 13.64
C ALA A 119 15.51 -12.06 13.39
N GLU A 120 14.65 -12.27 14.36
CA GLU A 120 13.49 -13.15 14.26
C GLU A 120 12.51 -12.67 13.19
N THR A 121 12.21 -11.37 13.15
CA THR A 121 11.33 -10.75 12.13
C THR A 121 11.92 -10.95 10.74
N ARG A 122 13.21 -10.66 10.55
CA ARG A 122 13.90 -10.84 9.27
C ARG A 122 13.87 -12.31 8.82
N ASN A 123 14.11 -13.24 9.74
CA ASN A 123 14.10 -14.67 9.44
C ASN A 123 12.70 -15.15 9.08
N GLY A 124 11.66 -14.69 9.78
CA GLY A 124 10.26 -14.98 9.43
C GLY A 124 9.87 -14.45 8.06
N ILE A 125 10.25 -13.21 7.73
CA ILE A 125 10.01 -12.64 6.37
C ILE A 125 10.73 -13.50 5.31
N ALA A 126 11.97 -13.92 5.54
CA ALA A 126 12.73 -14.72 4.59
C ALA A 126 12.14 -16.13 4.41
N ALA A 127 11.61 -16.74 5.47
CA ALA A 127 11.02 -18.07 5.43
C ALA A 127 9.62 -18.08 4.77
N ASP A 128 8.76 -17.15 5.16
CA ASP A 128 7.33 -17.23 4.90
C ASP A 128 6.79 -16.11 3.98
N GLY A 129 7.63 -15.14 3.62
CA GLY A 129 7.20 -13.94 2.91
C GLY A 129 6.47 -14.19 1.60
N ASN A 130 6.91 -15.17 0.79
CA ASN A 130 6.24 -15.53 -0.45
C ASN A 130 4.86 -16.18 -0.20
N ALA A 131 4.78 -17.09 0.78
CA ALA A 131 3.50 -17.73 1.15
C ALA A 131 2.51 -16.72 1.70
N PHE A 132 2.98 -15.75 2.47
CA PHE A 132 2.16 -14.63 2.94
C PHE A 132 1.67 -13.74 1.80
N ALA A 133 2.52 -13.40 0.84
CA ALA A 133 2.12 -12.60 -0.32
C ALA A 133 1.05 -13.30 -1.15
N GLU A 134 1.22 -14.61 -1.43
CA GLU A 134 0.23 -15.40 -2.14
C GLU A 134 -1.11 -15.52 -1.38
N ASN A 135 -1.04 -15.69 -0.05
CA ASN A 135 -2.23 -15.77 0.78
C ASN A 135 -2.99 -14.45 0.79
N LEU A 136 -2.27 -13.34 0.95
CA LEU A 136 -2.88 -12.00 0.95
C LEU A 136 -3.47 -11.66 -0.43
N PHE A 137 -2.83 -12.09 -1.53
CA PHE A 137 -3.39 -11.96 -2.87
C PHE A 137 -4.72 -12.72 -3.02
N ARG A 138 -4.82 -13.93 -2.46
CA ARG A 138 -6.09 -14.70 -2.48
C ARG A 138 -7.21 -13.99 -1.73
N MET A 139 -6.91 -13.28 -0.64
CA MET A 139 -7.90 -12.59 0.19
C MET A 139 -8.23 -11.18 -0.30
N SER A 140 -7.25 -10.43 -0.78
CA SER A 140 -7.38 -9.01 -1.13
C SER A 140 -7.36 -8.75 -2.65
N GLY A 141 -7.09 -9.78 -3.47
CA GLY A 141 -7.18 -9.71 -4.93
C GLY A 141 -6.23 -8.69 -5.55
N ASP A 142 -6.73 -7.94 -6.51
CA ASP A 142 -5.95 -7.02 -7.35
C ASP A 142 -5.31 -5.84 -6.62
N TRP A 143 -5.65 -5.59 -5.37
CA TRP A 143 -4.92 -4.66 -4.52
C TRP A 143 -3.45 -5.02 -4.35
N MET A 144 -3.12 -6.31 -4.43
CA MET A 144 -1.77 -6.84 -4.28
C MET A 144 -0.93 -6.76 -5.56
N LYS A 145 -1.55 -6.45 -6.71
CA LYS A 145 -0.84 -6.22 -7.96
C LYS A 145 -0.18 -4.84 -7.91
N GLY A 146 1.11 -4.78 -8.11
CA GLY A 146 1.90 -3.56 -8.17
C GLY A 146 2.66 -3.43 -9.46
#